data_6804292a4ebbc29f8c5d2e1b2a324367
#
_entry.id   6804292a4ebbc29f8c5d2e1b2a324367
#
_cell.length_a   1.000
_cell.length_b   1.000
_cell.length_c   1.000
_cell.angle_alpha   90.00
_cell.angle_beta   90.00
_cell.angle_gamma   90.00
#
_symmetry.space_group_name_H-M   'P 1'
#
loop_
_entity.id
_entity.type
_entity.pdbx_description
1 polymer ?
#
loop_
_entity_poly.entity_id
_entity_poly.type
_entity_poly.pdbx_seq_one_letter_code
_entity_poly.pdbx_strand_id
1 'polypeptide(L)' 'MEPRFSELNKVRITSEQFGKFEGYVIKSLFRDGRWIYKVSISEDPRKLDTFDNWIPEECLELTR' A
#
# COMPACT_ATOMS: atom_id res chain seq x y z
N MET A 1 -4.01 8.22 -16.23
CA MET A 1 -3.96 8.61 -14.81
C MET A 1 -2.92 7.77 -14.09
N GLU A 2 -1.98 8.43 -13.45
CA GLU A 2 -0.87 7.75 -12.78
C GLU A 2 -1.18 7.47 -11.31
N PRO A 3 -0.70 6.36 -10.76
CA PRO A 3 -0.89 6.08 -9.34
C PRO A 3 -0.09 7.08 -8.49
N ARG A 4 -0.62 7.40 -7.33
CA ARG A 4 0.03 8.30 -6.38
C ARG A 4 1.30 7.69 -5.77
N PHE A 5 1.31 6.36 -5.63
CA PHE A 5 2.43 5.63 -5.04
C PHE A 5 3.05 4.70 -6.06
N SER A 6 4.36 4.59 -6.03
CA SER A 6 5.11 3.72 -6.90
C SER A 6 5.53 2.45 -6.17
N GLU A 7 5.87 1.42 -6.94
CA GLU A 7 6.40 0.19 -6.41
C GLU A 7 7.59 0.49 -5.50
N LEU A 8 7.65 -0.17 -4.36
CA LEU A 8 8.68 -0.04 -3.32
C LEU A 8 8.63 1.27 -2.53
N ASN A 9 7.64 2.14 -2.77
CA ASN A 9 7.44 3.28 -1.89
C ASN A 9 7.08 2.77 -0.49
N LYS A 10 7.67 3.38 0.51
CA LYS A 10 7.31 3.08 1.89
C LYS A 10 6.07 3.91 2.24
N VAL A 11 5.05 3.24 2.71
CA VAL A 11 3.77 3.86 3.03
C VAL A 11 3.29 3.44 4.41
N ARG A 12 2.42 4.26 4.96
CA ARG A 12 1.74 3.97 6.22
C ARG A 12 0.26 3.83 5.94
N ILE A 13 -0.35 2.78 6.50
CA ILE A 13 -1.80 2.63 6.44
C ILE A 13 -2.39 3.48 7.55
N THR A 14 -3.28 4.40 7.17
CA THR A 14 -3.85 5.37 8.11
C THR A 14 -5.26 5.00 8.57
N SER A 15 -5.88 4.02 7.94
CA SER A 15 -7.23 3.60 8.24
C SER A 15 -7.28 2.62 9.40
N GLU A 16 -8.15 2.88 10.36
CA GLU A 16 -8.36 1.96 11.48
C GLU A 16 -8.96 0.63 11.03
N GLN A 17 -9.66 0.63 9.91
CA GLN A 17 -10.25 -0.57 9.35
C GLN A 17 -9.20 -1.63 9.01
N PHE A 18 -8.04 -1.20 8.56
CA PHE A 18 -6.96 -2.10 8.16
C PHE A 18 -5.84 -2.21 9.21
N GLY A 19 -5.94 -1.43 10.30
CA GLY A 19 -4.87 -1.33 11.28
C GLY A 19 -3.83 -0.28 10.89
N LYS A 20 -2.95 0.03 11.81
CA LYS A 20 -1.90 1.03 11.57
C LYS A 20 -0.58 0.32 11.32
N PHE A 21 -0.29 0.06 10.06
CA PHE A 21 0.93 -0.62 9.64
C PHE A 21 1.76 0.28 8.74
N GLU A 22 3.04 0.03 8.72
CA GLU A 22 3.94 0.59 7.71
C GLU A 22 4.41 -0.57 6.83
N GLY A 23 4.59 -0.29 5.55
CA GLY A 23 5.04 -1.31 4.62
C GLY A 23 5.44 -0.71 3.29
N TYR A 24 5.64 -1.57 2.31
CA TYR A 24 6.06 -1.17 0.97
C TYR A 24 4.98 -1.52 -0.04
N VAL A 25 4.75 -0.61 -0.98
CA VAL A 25 3.85 -0.89 -2.11
C VAL A 25 4.50 -1.92 -3.01
N ILE A 26 3.81 -3.02 -3.27
CA ILE A 26 4.30 -4.06 -4.17
C ILE A 26 3.52 -4.13 -5.47
N LYS A 27 2.30 -3.61 -5.50
CA LYS A 27 1.48 -3.62 -6.70
C LYS A 27 0.43 -2.53 -6.62
N SER A 28 0.07 -1.96 -7.77
CA SER A 28 -1.02 -1.01 -7.87
C SER A 28 -2.01 -1.48 -8.93
N LEU A 29 -3.27 -1.13 -8.74
CA LEU A 29 -4.34 -1.48 -9.65
C LEU A 29 -5.36 -0.36 -9.68
N PHE A 30 -5.77 0.04 -10.88
CA PHE A 30 -6.85 1.02 -11.04
C PHE A 30 -8.16 0.27 -11.25
N ARG A 31 -9.10 0.49 -10.35
CA ARG A 31 -10.37 -0.21 -10.38
C ARG A 31 -11.49 0.67 -9.82
N ASP A 32 -12.62 0.66 -10.48
CA ASP A 32 -13.81 1.42 -10.07
C ASP A 32 -13.53 2.91 -9.82
N GLY A 33 -12.69 3.50 -10.67
CA GLY A 33 -12.39 4.93 -10.62
C GLY A 33 -11.38 5.33 -9.56
N ARG A 34 -10.67 4.37 -8.96
CA ARG A 34 -9.68 4.65 -7.92
C ARG A 34 -8.49 3.72 -8.04
N TRP A 35 -7.37 4.20 -7.49
CA TRP A 35 -6.18 3.37 -7.33
C TRP A 35 -6.25 2.62 -6.02
N ILE A 36 -5.92 1.34 -6.08
CA ILE A 36 -5.79 0.48 -4.90
C ILE A 36 -4.42 -0.17 -4.93
N TYR A 37 -3.92 -0.54 -3.76
CA TYR A 37 -2.54 -0.98 -3.61
C TYR A 37 -2.44 -2.25 -2.79
N LYS A 38 -1.53 -3.10 -3.22
CA LYS A 38 -1.11 -4.26 -2.45
C LYS A 38 0.17 -3.85 -1.69
N VAL A 39 0.18 -4.08 -0.39
CA VAL A 39 1.27 -3.61 0.48
C VAL A 39 1.89 -4.79 1.20
N SER A 40 3.22 -4.82 1.22
CA SER A 40 3.96 -5.77 2.04
C SER A 40 4.24 -5.14 3.40
N ILE A 41 3.90 -5.84 4.47
CA ILE A 41 4.12 -5.37 5.83
C ILE A 41 5.49 -5.78 6.38
N SER A 42 6.27 -6.51 5.58
CA SER A 42 7.62 -6.89 5.96
C SER A 42 8.58 -5.72 5.81
N GLU A 43 9.51 -5.58 6.75
CA GLU A 43 10.57 -4.57 6.65
C GLU A 43 11.59 -4.93 5.57
N ASP A 44 11.68 -6.20 5.22
CA ASP A 44 12.56 -6.66 4.17
C ASP A 44 11.75 -6.84 2.89
N PRO A 45 11.97 -6.00 1.86
CA PRO A 45 11.20 -6.11 0.62
C PRO A 45 11.41 -7.43 -0.13
N ARG A 46 12.41 -8.20 0.27
CA ARG A 46 12.65 -9.52 -0.31
C ARG A 46 11.82 -10.61 0.34
N LYS A 47 11.23 -10.33 1.49
CA LYS A 47 10.32 -11.25 2.17
C LYS A 47 8.90 -10.76 1.89
N LEU A 48 8.19 -11.51 1.08
CA LEU A 48 6.83 -11.17 0.71
C LEU A 48 5.86 -11.58 1.81
N ASP A 49 5.66 -10.70 2.77
CA ASP A 49 4.62 -10.87 3.77
C ASP A 49 3.51 -9.90 3.40
N THR A 50 2.74 -10.30 2.42
CA THR A 50 1.74 -9.47 1.78
C THR A 50 0.49 -9.33 2.63
N PHE A 51 0.03 -8.10 2.78
CA PHE A 51 -1.28 -7.85 3.36
C PHE A 51 -2.33 -8.29 2.34
N ASP A 52 -3.27 -9.15 2.74
CA ASP A 52 -4.20 -9.80 1.81
C ASP A 52 -5.20 -8.88 1.15
N ASN A 53 -5.47 -7.73 1.76
CA ASN A 53 -6.45 -6.79 1.23
C ASN A 53 -5.82 -5.76 0.33
N TRP A 54 -6.56 -5.36 -0.73
CA TRP A 54 -6.22 -4.20 -1.51
C TRP A 54 -6.62 -2.95 -0.72
N ILE A 55 -5.72 -1.99 -0.64
CA ILE A 55 -5.91 -0.80 0.19
C ILE A 55 -6.12 0.41 -0.70
N PRO A 56 -7.23 1.14 -0.52
CA PRO A 56 -7.48 2.35 -1.30
C PRO A 56 -6.42 3.42 -1.05
N GLU A 57 -6.15 4.22 -2.09
CA GLU A 57 -5.14 5.28 -2.03
C GLU A 57 -5.33 6.23 -0.86
N GLU A 58 -6.59 6.54 -0.54
CA GLU A 58 -6.93 7.46 0.53
C GLU A 58 -6.58 6.94 1.94
N CYS A 59 -6.34 5.62 2.05
CA CYS A 59 -5.96 4.99 3.32
C CYS A 59 -4.46 4.89 3.50
N LEU A 60 -3.69 5.45 2.57
CA LEU A 60 -2.24 5.38 2.59
C LEU A 60 -1.62 6.77 2.56
N GLU A 61 -0.45 6.89 3.18
CA GLU A 61 0.38 8.08 3.05
C GLU A 61 1.84 7.67 2.93
N LEU A 62 2.61 8.49 2.21
CA LEU A 62 4.04 8.25 2.08
C LEU A 62 4.72 8.51 3.42
N THR A 63 5.60 7.60 3.81
CA THR A 63 6.47 7.80 4.96
C THR A 63 7.88 8.06 4.46
N ARG A 64 8.58 8.93 5.16
CA ARG A 64 9.97 9.23 4.85
C ARG A 64 10.88 8.75 5.95
#